data_6c3db0e1f8c2be48be3269ba3eea70ed
#
_entry.id   6c3db0e1f8c2be48be3269ba3eea70ed
#
_cell.length_a   1.000
_cell.length_b   1.000
_cell.length_c   1.000
_cell.angle_alpha   90.00
_cell.angle_beta   90.00
_cell.angle_gamma   90.00
#
_symmetry.space_group_name_H-M   'P 1'
#
loop_
_entity.id
_entity.type
_entity.pdbx_description
1 polymer ?
#
loop_
_entity_poly.entity_id
_entity_poly.type
_entity_poly.pdbx_seq_one_letter_code
_entity_poly.pdbx_strand_id
1 'polypeptide(L)'
;EPMNESYKKLKKLEFHFNKRIVCFNIALSDKAEKKKIYFQSPKSELASFNENIKNLNYINKKKIKYKIINSITLDNFIKKNKNLFKIGVDFIKIDTEGHDHKILQGAEKTIKLFKPKFIQFEMNWHYLFDGINIYYICSKFREYNLFRVLPYESGLIKADFQHPNDNIFHLSNFVLVRKDIKV
;
A
#
# COMPACT_ATOMS: atom_id res chain seq x y z
N GLU A 1 6.55 5.93 5.99
CA GLU A 1 7.85 5.32 5.66
C GLU A 1 8.52 4.79 6.93
N PRO A 2 8.65 3.46 7.11
CA PRO A 2 9.21 2.87 8.33
C PRO A 2 10.75 2.84 8.36
N MET A 3 11.41 2.91 7.20
CA MET A 3 12.87 2.86 7.12
C MET A 3 13.48 4.23 7.40
N ASN A 4 14.28 4.33 8.46
CA ASN A 4 14.80 5.62 8.93
C ASN A 4 15.56 6.41 7.86
N GLU A 5 16.34 5.74 7.00
CA GLU A 5 17.12 6.42 5.97
C GLU A 5 16.23 7.02 4.87
N SER A 6 15.21 6.27 4.44
CA SER A 6 14.21 6.77 3.49
C SER A 6 13.35 7.87 4.11
N TYR A 7 12.93 7.70 5.36
CA TYR A 7 12.20 8.72 6.10
C TYR A 7 12.98 10.05 6.21
N LYS A 8 14.28 10.00 6.53
CA LYS A 8 15.14 11.21 6.57
C LYS A 8 15.16 11.97 5.24
N LYS A 9 15.17 11.24 4.11
CA LYS A 9 15.06 11.84 2.77
C LYS A 9 13.72 12.53 2.57
N LEU A 10 12.62 11.86 2.93
CA LEU A 10 11.27 12.41 2.82
C LEU A 10 11.08 13.65 3.69
N LYS A 11 11.66 13.69 4.89
CA LYS A 11 11.61 14.89 5.76
C LYS A 11 12.28 16.12 5.14
N LYS A 12 13.30 15.95 4.32
CA LYS A 12 13.89 17.06 3.55
C LYS A 12 12.91 17.61 2.52
N LEU A 13 12.15 16.73 1.85
CA LEU A 13 11.11 17.15 0.90
C LEU A 13 9.97 17.92 1.60
N GLU A 14 9.59 17.55 2.81
CA GLU A 14 8.58 18.25 3.61
C GLU A 14 8.92 19.75 3.76
N PHE A 15 10.17 20.06 4.05
CA PHE A 15 10.66 21.44 4.11
C PHE A 15 10.63 22.13 2.75
N HIS A 16 11.10 21.46 1.71
CA HIS A 16 11.16 22.01 0.35
C HIS A 16 9.76 22.35 -0.22
N PHE A 17 8.74 21.58 0.11
CA PHE A 17 7.37 21.78 -0.35
C PHE A 17 6.50 22.63 0.61
N ASN A 18 7.11 23.50 1.44
CA ASN A 18 6.39 24.41 2.33
C ASN A 18 5.31 23.73 3.18
N LYS A 19 5.63 22.58 3.75
CA LYS A 19 4.73 21.75 4.59
C LYS A 19 3.44 21.26 3.91
N ARG A 20 3.36 21.32 2.58
CA ARG A 20 2.27 20.65 1.84
C ARG A 20 2.38 19.13 1.89
N ILE A 21 3.55 18.62 2.26
CA ILE A 21 3.81 17.20 2.53
C ILE A 21 4.06 17.05 4.02
N VAL A 22 3.45 16.02 4.64
CA VAL A 22 3.71 15.67 6.04
C VAL A 22 4.16 14.22 6.10
N CYS A 23 5.37 13.97 6.62
CA CYS A 23 5.99 12.66 6.65
C CYS A 23 6.00 12.08 8.06
N PHE A 24 5.72 10.77 8.15
CA PHE A 24 5.72 10.03 9.41
C PHE A 24 6.63 8.81 9.34
N ASN A 25 7.45 8.60 10.39
CA ASN A 25 8.28 7.39 10.50
C ASN A 25 7.50 6.26 11.17
N ILE A 26 6.56 5.70 10.45
CA ILE A 26 5.70 4.62 10.89
C ILE A 26 5.52 3.57 9.79
N ALA A 27 5.11 2.38 10.19
CA ALA A 27 4.63 1.35 9.29
C ALA A 27 3.11 1.18 9.44
N LEU A 28 2.42 0.99 8.32
CA LEU A 28 1.00 0.64 8.32
C LEU A 28 0.81 -0.87 8.13
N SER A 29 -0.24 -1.42 8.77
CA SER A 29 -0.63 -2.83 8.67
C SER A 29 -2.10 -3.00 9.04
N ASP A 30 -2.57 -4.26 9.10
CA ASP A 30 -3.91 -4.64 9.58
C ASP A 30 -4.10 -4.49 11.09
N LYS A 31 -3.01 -4.45 11.85
CA LYS A 31 -3.03 -4.31 13.32
C LYS A 31 -1.80 -3.59 13.87
N ALA A 32 -1.92 -3.14 15.11
CA ALA A 32 -0.81 -2.54 15.84
C ALA A 32 0.02 -3.64 16.51
N GLU A 33 1.22 -3.90 16.02
CA GLU A 33 2.11 -4.93 16.55
C GLU A 33 3.58 -4.62 16.24
N LYS A 34 4.50 -5.35 16.89
CA LYS A 34 5.91 -5.39 16.50
C LYS A 34 6.08 -6.41 15.38
N LYS A 35 6.66 -5.98 14.27
CA LYS A 35 6.84 -6.80 13.06
C LYS A 35 8.25 -6.72 12.52
N LYS A 36 8.73 -7.81 11.91
CA LYS A 36 10.00 -7.81 11.18
C LYS A 36 9.78 -7.22 9.80
N ILE A 37 10.55 -6.22 9.41
CA ILE A 37 10.68 -5.76 8.04
C ILE A 37 12.00 -6.29 7.49
N TYR A 38 11.94 -6.93 6.33
CA TYR A 38 13.09 -7.56 5.66
C TYR A 38 13.60 -6.62 4.56
N PHE A 39 14.92 -6.49 4.41
CA PHE A 39 15.56 -5.62 3.43
C PHE A 39 16.99 -6.07 3.13
N GLN A 40 17.54 -5.72 1.98
CA GLN A 40 18.94 -5.99 1.65
C GLN A 40 19.89 -4.88 2.11
N SER A 41 19.45 -3.64 2.04
CA SER A 41 20.20 -2.48 2.52
C SER A 41 19.27 -1.46 3.18
N PRO A 42 19.78 -0.58 4.06
CA PRO A 42 18.98 0.48 4.69
C PRO A 42 18.33 1.45 3.70
N LYS A 43 18.78 1.47 2.45
CA LYS A 43 18.26 2.28 1.35
C LYS A 43 17.44 1.46 0.35
N SER A 44 17.14 0.21 0.68
CA SER A 44 16.42 -0.70 -0.23
C SER A 44 14.99 -0.21 -0.47
N GLU A 45 14.62 -0.10 -1.72
CA GLU A 45 13.24 0.12 -2.17
C GLU A 45 12.39 -1.13 -1.98
N LEU A 46 13.03 -2.31 -1.92
CA LEU A 46 12.39 -3.62 -1.76
C LEU A 46 12.25 -4.05 -0.28
N ALA A 47 12.03 -3.10 0.64
CA ALA A 47 11.79 -3.45 2.02
C ALA A 47 10.34 -3.94 2.20
N SER A 48 10.15 -5.16 2.72
CA SER A 48 8.85 -5.81 2.84
C SER A 48 8.64 -6.45 4.20
N PHE A 49 7.39 -6.49 4.65
CA PHE A 49 6.98 -7.33 5.79
C PHE A 49 6.86 -8.82 5.42
N ASN A 50 6.85 -9.14 4.13
CA ASN A 50 6.73 -10.51 3.67
C ASN A 50 8.10 -11.21 3.75
N GLU A 51 8.19 -12.26 4.56
CA GLU A 51 9.40 -13.06 4.71
C GLU A 51 9.78 -13.78 3.41
N ASN A 52 8.82 -14.05 2.53
CA ASN A 52 9.02 -14.73 1.26
C ASN A 52 9.82 -13.94 0.23
N ILE A 53 10.15 -12.66 0.53
CA ILE A 53 11.15 -11.90 -0.23
C ILE A 53 12.47 -12.69 -0.40
N LYS A 54 12.79 -13.59 0.52
CA LYS A 54 13.95 -14.48 0.46
C LYS A 54 13.89 -15.47 -0.70
N ASN A 55 12.72 -15.73 -1.25
CA ASN A 55 12.49 -16.71 -2.32
C ASN A 55 12.59 -16.09 -3.71
N LEU A 56 12.82 -14.78 -3.80
CA LEU A 56 13.03 -14.09 -5.06
C LEU A 56 14.38 -14.46 -5.69
N ASN A 57 14.36 -14.88 -6.95
CA ASN A 57 15.57 -15.31 -7.66
C ASN A 57 16.59 -14.18 -7.83
N TYR A 58 16.13 -12.92 -7.90
CA TYR A 58 16.99 -11.73 -8.05
C TYR A 58 17.46 -11.15 -6.71
N ILE A 59 17.04 -11.72 -5.58
CA ILE A 59 17.46 -11.29 -4.26
C ILE A 59 18.58 -12.17 -3.73
N ASN A 60 19.68 -11.54 -3.33
CA ASN A 60 20.77 -12.25 -2.66
C ASN A 60 20.36 -12.58 -1.22
N LYS A 61 19.97 -13.84 -0.99
CA LYS A 61 19.52 -14.36 0.32
C LYS A 61 20.49 -14.08 1.46
N LYS A 62 21.81 -14.15 1.18
CA LYS A 62 22.88 -13.91 2.18
C LYS A 62 22.94 -12.44 2.65
N LYS A 63 22.36 -11.51 1.90
CA LYS A 63 22.34 -10.08 2.21
C LYS A 63 21.05 -9.61 2.90
N ILE A 64 20.04 -10.49 3.06
CA ILE A 64 18.79 -10.13 3.69
C ILE A 64 19.01 -9.95 5.20
N LYS A 65 18.64 -8.77 5.65
CA LYS A 65 18.58 -8.39 7.07
C LYS A 65 17.14 -8.14 7.46
N TYR A 66 16.87 -8.06 8.74
CA TYR A 66 15.58 -7.58 9.24
C TYR A 66 15.76 -6.58 10.37
N LYS A 67 14.74 -5.79 10.58
CA LYS A 67 14.59 -4.88 11.70
C LYS A 67 13.20 -5.06 12.29
N ILE A 68 13.07 -4.97 13.60
CA ILE A 68 11.77 -4.96 14.27
C ILE A 68 11.27 -3.51 14.28
N ILE A 69 10.06 -3.30 13.77
CA ILE A 69 9.38 -2.01 13.75
C ILE A 69 7.97 -2.15 14.33
N ASN A 70 7.43 -1.03 14.83
CA ASN A 70 6.04 -0.97 15.27
C ASN A 70 5.16 -0.64 14.07
N SER A 71 4.11 -1.42 13.87
CA SER A 71 3.04 -1.12 12.92
C SER A 71 1.84 -0.51 13.64
N ILE A 72 1.01 0.19 12.86
CA ILE A 72 -0.27 0.76 13.29
C ILE A 72 -1.25 0.63 12.12
N THR A 73 -2.54 0.57 12.39
CA THR A 73 -3.55 0.63 11.33
C THR A 73 -3.74 2.06 10.83
N LEU A 74 -4.12 2.24 9.56
CA LEU A 74 -4.46 3.58 9.06
C LEU A 74 -5.63 4.18 9.86
N ASP A 75 -6.59 3.36 10.26
CA ASP A 75 -7.72 3.79 11.09
C ASP A 75 -7.26 4.41 12.43
N ASN A 76 -6.31 3.75 13.11
CA ASN A 76 -5.76 4.26 14.36
C ASN A 76 -4.87 5.48 14.14
N PHE A 77 -4.12 5.52 13.03
CA PHE A 77 -3.28 6.65 12.69
C PHE A 77 -4.13 7.91 12.47
N ILE A 78 -5.19 7.83 11.68
CA ILE A 78 -6.10 8.95 11.44
C ILE A 78 -6.82 9.37 12.73
N LYS A 79 -7.27 8.41 13.54
CA LYS A 79 -7.88 8.72 14.84
C LYS A 79 -6.96 9.54 15.75
N LYS A 80 -5.65 9.23 15.76
CA LYS A 80 -4.65 9.97 16.55
C LYS A 80 -4.29 11.34 15.95
N ASN A 81 -4.47 11.53 14.64
CA ASN A 81 -4.06 12.72 13.89
C ASN A 81 -5.23 13.44 13.23
N LYS A 82 -6.40 13.46 13.86
CA LYS A 82 -7.66 14.00 13.27
C LYS A 82 -7.52 15.39 12.65
N ASN A 83 -6.67 16.23 13.23
CA ASN A 83 -6.49 17.61 12.75
C ASN A 83 -5.89 17.68 11.34
N LEU A 84 -5.14 16.67 10.90
CA LEU A 84 -4.56 16.60 9.55
C LEU A 84 -5.58 16.18 8.50
N PHE A 85 -6.69 15.57 8.90
CA PHE A 85 -7.69 14.96 8.02
C PHE A 85 -9.06 15.65 8.07
N LYS A 86 -9.11 16.92 8.53
CA LYS A 86 -10.37 17.68 8.65
C LYS A 86 -11.11 17.86 7.33
N ILE A 87 -10.37 17.98 6.22
CA ILE A 87 -10.94 18.14 4.87
C ILE A 87 -11.21 16.82 4.18
N GLY A 88 -10.91 15.67 4.83
CA GLY A 88 -11.12 14.34 4.27
C GLY A 88 -9.87 13.73 3.63
N VAL A 89 -10.09 12.66 2.89
CA VAL A 89 -9.06 11.93 2.13
C VAL A 89 -9.62 11.65 0.74
N ASP A 90 -9.02 12.23 -0.30
CA ASP A 90 -9.45 12.04 -1.68
C ASP A 90 -8.77 10.87 -2.38
N PHE A 91 -7.52 10.60 -2.02
CA PHE A 91 -6.69 9.58 -2.66
C PHE A 91 -5.83 8.84 -1.64
N ILE A 92 -5.78 7.52 -1.77
CA ILE A 92 -4.88 6.65 -1.01
C ILE A 92 -4.01 5.90 -2.00
N LYS A 93 -2.67 6.04 -1.90
CA LYS A 93 -1.72 5.16 -2.59
C LYS A 93 -1.04 4.27 -1.57
N ILE A 94 -1.03 2.97 -1.85
CA ILE A 94 -0.34 1.95 -1.08
C ILE A 94 0.67 1.28 -2.00
N ASP A 95 1.91 1.14 -1.52
CA ASP A 95 3.01 0.59 -2.29
C ASP A 95 4.03 0.04 -1.28
N THR A 96 3.87 -1.21 -0.92
CA THR A 96 4.55 -1.80 0.24
C THR A 96 5.11 -3.19 -0.01
N GLU A 97 5.39 -3.49 -1.30
CA GLU A 97 6.06 -4.72 -1.71
C GLU A 97 5.36 -5.98 -1.17
N GLY A 98 4.04 -6.06 -1.45
CA GLY A 98 3.21 -7.22 -1.14
C GLY A 98 2.51 -7.21 0.22
N HIS A 99 2.50 -6.06 0.94
CA HIS A 99 1.77 -5.91 2.21
C HIS A 99 0.50 -5.06 2.08
N ASP A 100 0.15 -4.64 0.88
CA ASP A 100 -0.90 -3.66 0.59
C ASP A 100 -2.28 -4.13 1.06
N HIS A 101 -2.61 -5.41 0.89
CA HIS A 101 -3.86 -5.99 1.35
C HIS A 101 -4.05 -5.88 2.87
N LYS A 102 -2.97 -5.99 3.65
CA LYS A 102 -3.00 -5.81 5.11
C LYS A 102 -3.28 -4.35 5.48
N ILE A 103 -2.68 -3.41 4.72
CA ILE A 103 -2.94 -1.99 4.93
C ILE A 103 -4.38 -1.65 4.58
N LEU A 104 -4.92 -2.19 3.49
CA LEU A 104 -6.33 -2.03 3.12
C LEU A 104 -7.28 -2.55 4.21
N GLN A 105 -6.97 -3.70 4.83
CA GLN A 105 -7.70 -4.22 5.99
C GLN A 105 -7.64 -3.26 7.17
N GLY A 106 -6.48 -2.69 7.48
CA GLY A 106 -6.28 -1.70 8.54
C GLY A 106 -6.83 -0.31 8.23
N ALA A 107 -7.40 -0.11 7.03
CA ALA A 107 -7.97 1.14 6.53
C ALA A 107 -9.49 1.10 6.34
N GLU A 108 -10.15 -0.01 6.64
CA GLU A 108 -11.57 -0.22 6.30
C GLU A 108 -12.50 0.87 6.87
N LYS A 109 -12.30 1.30 8.11
CA LYS A 109 -13.09 2.37 8.73
C LYS A 109 -12.80 3.73 8.11
N THR A 110 -11.55 4.01 7.80
CA THR A 110 -11.10 5.21 7.12
C THR A 110 -11.71 5.33 5.73
N ILE A 111 -11.65 4.25 4.95
CA ILE A 111 -12.22 4.20 3.60
C ILE A 111 -13.74 4.38 3.65
N LYS A 112 -14.42 3.71 4.59
CA LYS A 112 -15.87 3.87 4.79
C LYS A 112 -16.28 5.29 5.22
N LEU A 113 -15.46 5.93 6.05
CA LEU A 113 -15.73 7.28 6.58
C LEU A 113 -15.52 8.36 5.52
N PHE A 114 -14.35 8.36 4.88
CA PHE A 114 -13.96 9.43 3.96
C PHE A 114 -14.34 9.17 2.50
N LYS A 115 -14.61 7.93 2.16
CA LYS A 115 -14.96 7.50 0.79
C LYS A 115 -14.03 8.12 -0.27
N PRO A 116 -12.71 7.88 -0.17
CA PRO A 116 -11.76 8.46 -1.12
C PRO A 116 -12.18 8.18 -2.56
N LYS A 117 -11.90 9.11 -3.47
CA LYS A 117 -12.24 8.96 -4.89
C LYS A 117 -11.45 7.82 -5.53
N PHE A 118 -10.19 7.67 -5.10
CA PHE A 118 -9.27 6.69 -5.65
C PHE A 118 -8.49 5.99 -4.55
N ILE A 119 -8.29 4.68 -4.69
CA ILE A 119 -7.40 3.88 -3.85
C ILE A 119 -6.52 3.05 -4.77
N GLN A 120 -5.25 3.43 -4.87
CA GLN A 120 -4.25 2.71 -5.67
C GLN A 120 -3.47 1.75 -4.77
N PHE A 121 -3.24 0.53 -5.26
CA PHE A 121 -2.42 -0.47 -4.61
C PHE A 121 -1.68 -1.31 -5.65
N GLU A 122 -0.59 -1.92 -5.24
CA GLU A 122 0.15 -2.87 -6.06
C GLU A 122 -0.30 -4.29 -5.76
N MET A 123 -0.50 -5.08 -6.80
CA MET A 123 -0.65 -6.52 -6.70
C MET A 123 0.53 -7.19 -7.39
N ASN A 124 1.15 -8.13 -6.72
CA ASN A 124 2.26 -8.88 -7.25
C ASN A 124 2.21 -10.34 -6.73
N TRP A 125 3.17 -11.15 -7.13
CA TRP A 125 3.24 -12.57 -6.78
C TRP A 125 3.42 -12.86 -5.27
N HIS A 126 3.77 -11.87 -4.42
CA HIS A 126 3.78 -12.04 -2.96
C HIS A 126 2.43 -12.46 -2.40
N TYR A 127 1.35 -12.05 -3.06
CA TYR A 127 -0.02 -12.39 -2.67
C TYR A 127 -0.33 -13.89 -2.76
N LEU A 128 0.41 -14.64 -3.61
CA LEU A 128 0.31 -16.12 -3.66
C LEU A 128 0.66 -16.75 -2.32
N PHE A 129 1.67 -16.23 -1.64
CA PHE A 129 2.12 -16.79 -0.35
C PHE A 129 1.14 -16.49 0.78
N ASP A 130 0.36 -15.43 0.65
CA ASP A 130 -0.64 -15.06 1.64
C ASP A 130 -2.03 -15.66 1.31
N GLY A 131 -2.16 -16.39 0.19
CA GLY A 131 -3.42 -16.94 -0.29
C GLY A 131 -4.46 -15.88 -0.65
N ILE A 132 -4.03 -14.68 -1.02
CA ILE A 132 -4.88 -13.53 -1.32
C ILE A 132 -4.91 -13.30 -2.83
N ASN A 133 -6.09 -13.01 -3.34
CA ASN A 133 -6.32 -12.63 -4.74
C ASN A 133 -7.07 -11.30 -4.84
N ILE A 134 -7.19 -10.77 -6.05
CA ILE A 134 -7.85 -9.49 -6.30
C ILE A 134 -9.34 -9.54 -5.94
N TYR A 135 -10.00 -10.68 -6.15
CA TYR A 135 -11.39 -10.90 -5.76
C TYR A 135 -11.61 -10.67 -4.26
N TYR A 136 -10.75 -11.25 -3.42
CA TYR A 136 -10.83 -11.09 -1.97
C TYR A 136 -10.71 -9.61 -1.56
N ILE A 137 -9.78 -8.87 -2.18
CA ILE A 137 -9.58 -7.44 -1.90
C ILE A 137 -10.83 -6.66 -2.32
N CYS A 138 -11.26 -6.79 -3.58
CA CYS A 138 -12.33 -5.97 -4.15
C CYS A 138 -13.70 -6.29 -3.56
N SER A 139 -13.95 -7.54 -3.11
CA SER A 139 -15.21 -7.93 -2.48
C SER A 139 -15.53 -7.13 -1.22
N LYS A 140 -14.52 -6.54 -0.57
CA LYS A 140 -14.66 -5.66 0.61
C LYS A 140 -15.00 -4.23 0.25
N PHE A 141 -14.72 -3.79 -0.99
CA PHE A 141 -14.88 -2.40 -1.44
C PHE A 141 -15.90 -2.29 -2.58
N ARG A 142 -17.09 -2.82 -2.37
CA ARG A 142 -18.16 -2.91 -3.38
C ARG A 142 -18.65 -1.55 -3.93
N GLU A 143 -18.33 -0.46 -3.27
CA GLU A 143 -18.65 0.91 -3.71
C GLU A 143 -17.67 1.43 -4.78
N TYR A 144 -16.68 0.61 -5.16
CA TYR A 144 -15.63 0.95 -6.11
C TYR A 144 -15.66 0.02 -7.32
N ASN A 145 -15.28 0.58 -8.47
CA ASN A 145 -14.93 -0.16 -9.68
C ASN A 145 -13.42 -0.38 -9.69
N LEU A 146 -12.98 -1.54 -10.18
CA LEU A 146 -11.57 -1.86 -10.33
C LEU A 146 -11.07 -1.44 -11.71
N PHE A 147 -9.88 -0.82 -11.73
CA PHE A 147 -9.15 -0.53 -12.94
C PHE A 147 -7.69 -0.97 -12.78
N ARG A 148 -7.07 -1.39 -13.88
CA ARG A 148 -5.62 -1.60 -13.95
C ARG A 148 -4.98 -0.34 -14.50
N VAL A 149 -3.88 0.09 -13.89
CA VAL A 149 -3.05 1.18 -14.38
C VAL A 149 -2.16 0.64 -15.49
N LEU A 150 -2.29 1.22 -16.67
CA LEU A 150 -1.45 0.85 -17.82
C LEU A 150 -0.11 1.58 -17.76
N PRO A 151 0.98 0.94 -18.25
CA PRO A 151 2.29 1.58 -18.32
C PRO A 151 2.31 2.72 -19.35
N TYR A 152 3.35 3.55 -19.28
CA TYR A 152 3.64 4.58 -20.27
C TYR A 152 2.50 5.59 -20.50
N GLU A 153 1.87 6.04 -19.40
CA GLU A 153 0.79 7.05 -19.43
C GLU A 153 -0.44 6.64 -20.28
N SER A 154 -0.58 5.35 -20.58
CA SER A 154 -1.67 4.81 -21.39
C SER A 154 -3.04 4.83 -20.68
N GLY A 155 -3.09 5.30 -19.42
CA GLY A 155 -4.33 5.50 -18.68
C GLY A 155 -4.78 4.28 -17.87
N LEU A 156 -6.09 4.13 -17.76
CA LEU A 156 -6.75 3.09 -16.97
C LEU A 156 -7.56 2.18 -17.91
N ILE A 157 -7.49 0.87 -17.63
CA ILE A 157 -8.40 -0.11 -18.24
C ILE A 157 -9.27 -0.73 -17.15
N LYS A 158 -10.58 -0.77 -17.40
CA LYS A 158 -11.51 -1.43 -16.47
C LYS A 158 -11.15 -2.90 -16.33
N ALA A 159 -11.06 -3.37 -15.10
CA ALA A 159 -10.78 -4.76 -14.77
C ALA A 159 -12.01 -5.40 -14.11
N ASP A 160 -12.19 -6.68 -14.34
CA ASP A 160 -13.22 -7.48 -13.69
C ASP A 160 -12.55 -8.44 -12.70
N PHE A 161 -12.63 -8.13 -11.41
CA PHE A 161 -12.03 -8.95 -10.37
C PHE A 161 -12.67 -10.35 -10.24
N GLN A 162 -13.80 -10.59 -10.87
CA GLN A 162 -14.43 -11.93 -10.95
C GLN A 162 -13.88 -12.74 -12.14
N HIS A 163 -13.28 -12.08 -13.13
CA HIS A 163 -12.74 -12.75 -14.30
C HIS A 163 -11.33 -13.30 -14.05
N PRO A 164 -11.03 -14.55 -14.46
CA PRO A 164 -9.70 -15.15 -14.24
C PRO A 164 -8.54 -14.33 -14.79
N ASN A 165 -8.71 -13.69 -15.93
CA ASN A 165 -7.67 -12.89 -16.60
C ASN A 165 -7.21 -11.68 -15.79
N ASP A 166 -8.05 -11.18 -14.87
CA ASP A 166 -7.71 -10.05 -14.00
C ASP A 166 -7.22 -10.50 -12.62
N ASN A 167 -7.35 -11.79 -12.28
CA ASN A 167 -6.81 -12.41 -11.07
C ASN A 167 -5.40 -12.99 -11.29
N ILE A 168 -4.53 -12.21 -11.89
CA ILE A 168 -3.15 -12.60 -12.17
C ILE A 168 -2.20 -12.06 -11.09
N PHE A 169 -1.18 -12.84 -10.76
CA PHE A 169 -0.15 -12.47 -9.78
C PHE A 169 1.08 -11.81 -10.43
N HIS A 170 0.91 -11.27 -11.61
CA HIS A 170 1.92 -10.46 -12.26
C HIS A 170 1.94 -9.06 -11.64
N LEU A 171 3.12 -8.46 -11.50
CA LEU A 171 3.29 -7.11 -11.00
C LEU A 171 2.38 -6.13 -11.75
N SER A 172 1.41 -5.58 -11.06
CA SER A 172 0.42 -4.66 -11.63
C SER A 172 -0.07 -3.66 -10.60
N ASN A 173 -0.17 -2.42 -11.00
CA ASN A 173 -0.84 -1.40 -10.22
C ASN A 173 -2.33 -1.41 -10.54
N PHE A 174 -3.16 -1.48 -9.51
CA PHE A 174 -4.61 -1.37 -9.60
C PHE A 174 -5.10 -0.11 -8.89
N VAL A 175 -6.22 0.41 -9.35
CA VAL A 175 -6.91 1.49 -8.68
C VAL A 175 -8.40 1.15 -8.53
N LEU A 176 -8.88 1.28 -7.31
CA LEU A 176 -10.30 1.28 -7.00
C LEU A 176 -10.80 2.70 -7.19
N VAL A 177 -11.72 2.89 -8.11
CA VAL A 177 -12.35 4.17 -8.43
C VAL A 177 -13.78 4.14 -7.89
N ARG A 178 -14.14 5.11 -7.05
CA ARG A 178 -15.49 5.19 -6.50
C ARG A 178 -16.53 5.30 -7.63
N LYS A 179 -17.63 4.58 -7.52
CA LYS A 179 -18.59 4.37 -8.63
C LYS A 179 -19.24 5.64 -9.17
N ASP A 180 -19.30 6.71 -8.37
CA ASP A 180 -19.84 8.02 -8.80
C ASP A 180 -18.82 8.88 -9.58
N ILE A 181 -17.56 8.43 -9.66
CA ILE A 181 -16.49 9.11 -10.43
C ILE A 181 -16.45 8.55 -11.85
N LYS A 182 -16.49 9.46 -12.83
CA LYS A 182 -16.30 9.13 -14.25
C LYS A 182 -14.80 9.14 -14.56
N VAL A 183 -14.32 8.09 -15.20
CA VAL A 183 -12.94 7.90 -15.68
C VAL A 183 -12.99 7.53 -17.14
#